data_255e4ba2231bdd0e84b48c2dd56ace84
#
_entry.id   255e4ba2231bdd0e84b48c2dd56ace84
#
_cell.length_a   1.000
_cell.length_b   1.000
_cell.length_c   1.000
_cell.angle_alpha   90.00
_cell.angle_beta   90.00
_cell.angle_gamma   90.00
#
_symmetry.space_group_name_H-M   'P 1'
#
loop_
_entity.id
_entity.type
_entity.pdbx_description
1 polymer ?
#
loop_
_entity_poly.entity_id
_entity_poly.type
_entity_poly.pdbx_seq_one_letter_code
_entity_poly.pdbx_strand_id
1 'polypeptide(L)'
;LATASGMSAMMLSLLTICSAGDHIVASSQLYGGSFNLLRLTLPRFGIETTFVKPRDVEGFKKAIKPNTKCIFGELIGNPGIEIMNLPEVSKIAKDAGIPVIIDGTFNTPYLCNLFDLGADIIVHSLTKWMAGHGTSMGGCIVEKGDFNWKQGSKFPTMTEPYEGYHGLSFAEEFGPAAFTMRARAEGMRDFGPSMSPMNAFNILTGIETLSLRMDKHISNTAIMVDYLTNNDNVTWVNHPSLPDHPDHE
;
A
#
# COMPACT_ATOMS: atom_id res chain seq x y z
N LEU A 1 -5.18 1.38 -11.74
CA LEU A 1 -6.49 0.75 -11.73
C LEU A 1 -7.37 1.37 -10.64
N ALA A 2 -8.50 1.97 -11.00
CA ALA A 2 -9.47 2.52 -10.04
C ALA A 2 -10.37 1.40 -9.48
N THR A 3 -10.69 1.48 -8.18
CA THR A 3 -11.52 0.50 -7.45
C THR A 3 -12.56 1.21 -6.58
N ALA A 4 -13.58 0.48 -6.10
CA ALA A 4 -14.67 1.04 -5.30
C ALA A 4 -14.22 1.62 -3.94
N SER A 5 -13.09 1.17 -3.40
CA SER A 5 -12.56 1.61 -2.10
C SER A 5 -11.07 1.30 -1.96
N GLY A 6 -10.39 1.91 -0.97
CA GLY A 6 -9.02 1.54 -0.62
C GLY A 6 -8.88 0.08 -0.19
N MET A 7 -9.85 -0.45 0.55
CA MET A 7 -9.85 -1.87 0.93
C MET A 7 -9.99 -2.80 -0.28
N SER A 8 -10.77 -2.41 -1.29
CA SER A 8 -10.83 -3.16 -2.55
C SER A 8 -9.50 -3.11 -3.29
N ALA A 9 -8.84 -1.96 -3.33
CA ALA A 9 -7.52 -1.83 -3.95
C ALA A 9 -6.50 -2.76 -3.26
N MET A 10 -6.46 -2.75 -1.93
CA MET A 10 -5.60 -3.64 -1.14
C MET A 10 -5.92 -5.12 -1.40
N MET A 11 -7.19 -5.51 -1.28
CA MET A 11 -7.62 -6.91 -1.48
C MET A 11 -7.25 -7.41 -2.88
N LEU A 12 -7.56 -6.63 -3.93
CA LEU A 12 -7.21 -7.00 -5.30
C LEU A 12 -5.69 -7.09 -5.50
N SER A 13 -4.92 -6.15 -4.92
CA SER A 13 -3.45 -6.19 -5.03
C SER A 13 -2.88 -7.48 -4.45
N LEU A 14 -3.37 -7.92 -3.30
CA LEU A 14 -2.90 -9.14 -2.66
C LEU A 14 -3.35 -10.40 -3.42
N LEU A 15 -4.62 -10.49 -3.80
CA LEU A 15 -5.16 -11.66 -4.50
C LEU A 15 -4.66 -11.78 -5.96
N THR A 16 -4.13 -10.73 -6.55
CA THR A 16 -3.51 -10.80 -7.89
C THR A 16 -2.28 -11.71 -7.89
N ILE A 17 -1.54 -11.76 -6.78
CA ILE A 17 -0.26 -12.50 -6.69
C ILE A 17 -0.24 -13.59 -5.60
N CYS A 18 -1.23 -13.63 -4.71
CA CYS A 18 -1.32 -14.63 -3.64
C CYS A 18 -2.47 -15.60 -3.91
N SER A 19 -2.19 -16.88 -3.65
CA SER A 19 -3.15 -17.98 -3.67
C SER A 19 -3.16 -18.72 -2.32
N ALA A 20 -4.03 -19.70 -2.15
CA ALA A 20 -4.03 -20.55 -0.95
C ALA A 20 -2.65 -21.23 -0.78
N GLY A 21 -2.11 -21.20 0.43
CA GLY A 21 -0.77 -21.68 0.77
C GLY A 21 0.32 -20.62 0.68
N ASP A 22 0.03 -19.41 0.18
CA ASP A 22 1.00 -18.33 0.10
C ASP A 22 1.11 -17.52 1.40
N HIS A 23 2.16 -16.73 1.48
CA HIS A 23 2.53 -15.97 2.67
C HIS A 23 2.82 -14.50 2.33
N ILE A 24 2.48 -13.61 3.26
CA ILE A 24 2.73 -12.17 3.21
C ILE A 24 3.56 -11.78 4.43
N VAL A 25 4.57 -10.94 4.25
CA VAL A 25 5.20 -10.22 5.37
C VAL A 25 4.60 -8.83 5.42
N ALA A 26 4.12 -8.39 6.58
CA ALA A 26 3.47 -7.09 6.70
C ALA A 26 4.00 -6.27 7.87
N SER A 27 4.02 -4.94 7.71
CA SER A 27 4.19 -4.04 8.85
C SER A 27 3.08 -4.27 9.88
N SER A 28 3.43 -4.17 11.17
CA SER A 28 2.45 -4.30 12.26
C SER A 28 1.67 -2.99 12.54
N GLN A 29 2.16 -1.85 12.04
CA GLN A 29 1.52 -0.54 12.19
C GLN A 29 0.75 -0.21 10.91
N LEU A 30 -0.50 -0.65 10.86
CA LEU A 30 -1.39 -0.51 9.72
C LEU A 30 -2.74 0.06 10.15
N TYR A 31 -3.44 0.65 9.20
CA TYR A 31 -4.85 0.92 9.35
C TYR A 31 -5.61 -0.34 9.84
N GLY A 32 -6.52 -0.17 10.81
CA GLY A 32 -7.20 -1.30 11.46
C GLY A 32 -7.93 -2.23 10.48
N GLY A 33 -8.48 -1.70 9.39
CA GLY A 33 -9.09 -2.49 8.32
C GLY A 33 -8.07 -3.36 7.58
N SER A 34 -6.89 -2.82 7.28
CA SER A 34 -5.78 -3.52 6.64
C SER A 34 -5.23 -4.63 7.53
N PHE A 35 -5.04 -4.31 8.82
CA PHE A 35 -4.62 -5.30 9.81
C PHE A 35 -5.62 -6.46 9.94
N ASN A 36 -6.91 -6.15 10.03
CA ASN A 36 -7.95 -7.19 10.10
C ASN A 36 -8.05 -8.03 8.83
N LEU A 37 -7.90 -7.41 7.65
CA LEU A 37 -7.86 -8.14 6.38
C LEU A 37 -6.73 -9.18 6.39
N LEU A 38 -5.51 -8.77 6.73
CA LEU A 38 -4.34 -9.64 6.77
C LEU A 38 -4.42 -10.71 7.87
N ARG A 39 -4.92 -10.34 9.07
CA ARG A 39 -4.91 -11.23 10.22
C ARG A 39 -6.08 -12.20 10.27
N LEU A 40 -7.28 -11.77 9.85
CA LEU A 40 -8.52 -12.53 10.07
C LEU A 40 -9.17 -13.00 8.77
N THR A 41 -9.13 -12.17 7.72
CA THR A 41 -9.87 -12.46 6.48
C THR A 41 -9.06 -13.33 5.54
N LEU A 42 -7.80 -12.96 5.24
CA LEU A 42 -6.95 -13.71 4.31
C LEU A 42 -6.63 -15.15 4.76
N PRO A 43 -6.50 -15.48 6.05
CA PRO A 43 -6.37 -16.87 6.48
C PRO A 43 -7.55 -17.76 6.07
N ARG A 44 -8.74 -17.20 5.90
CA ARG A 44 -9.92 -17.95 5.37
C ARG A 44 -9.76 -18.31 3.88
N PHE A 45 -8.88 -17.62 3.17
CA PHE A 45 -8.47 -17.92 1.79
C PHE A 45 -7.16 -18.72 1.73
N GLY A 46 -6.66 -19.19 2.89
CA GLY A 46 -5.42 -19.96 2.98
C GLY A 46 -4.15 -19.12 2.83
N ILE A 47 -4.22 -17.79 2.97
CA ILE A 47 -3.07 -16.89 2.87
C ILE A 47 -2.65 -16.46 4.29
N GLU A 48 -1.40 -16.75 4.67
CA GLU A 48 -0.86 -16.41 5.98
C GLU A 48 -0.11 -15.08 5.97
N THR A 49 -0.07 -14.40 7.13
CA THR A 49 0.70 -13.17 7.29
C THR A 49 1.58 -13.19 8.54
N THR A 50 2.85 -12.82 8.38
CA THR A 50 3.75 -12.51 9.51
C THR A 50 3.88 -11.00 9.65
N PHE A 51 3.59 -10.48 10.86
CA PHE A 51 3.68 -9.06 11.17
C PHE A 51 5.05 -8.71 11.77
N VAL A 52 5.64 -7.60 11.32
CA VAL A 52 6.95 -7.10 11.73
C VAL A 52 6.82 -5.63 12.12
N LYS A 53 7.55 -5.17 13.14
CA LYS A 53 7.56 -3.76 13.51
C LYS A 53 8.16 -2.91 12.37
N PRO A 54 7.65 -1.70 12.09
CA PRO A 54 8.06 -0.89 10.93
C PRO A 54 9.56 -0.62 10.85
N ARG A 55 10.22 -0.46 11.99
CA ARG A 55 11.66 -0.16 12.09
C ARG A 55 12.55 -1.40 12.12
N ASP A 56 11.99 -2.60 12.25
CA ASP A 56 12.76 -3.86 12.40
C ASP A 56 13.10 -4.44 11.02
N VAL A 57 14.06 -3.82 10.34
CA VAL A 57 14.53 -4.23 9.00
C VAL A 57 15.00 -5.69 8.99
N GLU A 58 15.73 -6.13 10.01
CA GLU A 58 16.17 -7.52 10.15
C GLU A 58 15.00 -8.48 10.40
N GLY A 59 13.96 -8.02 11.10
CA GLY A 59 12.72 -8.75 11.28
C GLY A 59 12.01 -9.02 9.95
N PHE A 60 11.95 -8.04 9.05
CA PHE A 60 11.41 -8.25 7.69
C PHE A 60 12.17 -9.34 6.95
N LYS A 61 13.52 -9.32 6.99
CA LYS A 61 14.36 -10.33 6.35
C LYS A 61 14.10 -11.73 6.90
N LYS A 62 14.04 -11.86 8.23
CA LYS A 62 13.81 -13.15 8.92
C LYS A 62 12.41 -13.70 8.71
N ALA A 63 11.43 -12.84 8.48
CA ALA A 63 10.03 -13.23 8.27
C ALA A 63 9.76 -13.81 6.87
N ILE A 64 10.65 -13.59 5.90
CA ILE A 64 10.50 -14.11 4.54
C ILE A 64 10.64 -15.63 4.54
N LYS A 65 9.62 -16.31 3.98
CA LYS A 65 9.56 -17.76 3.77
C LYS A 65 9.64 -18.08 2.27
N PRO A 66 9.89 -19.34 1.88
CA PRO A 66 9.90 -19.72 0.46
C PRO A 66 8.62 -19.37 -0.31
N ASN A 67 7.46 -19.44 0.38
CA ASN A 67 6.14 -19.12 -0.15
C ASN A 67 5.71 -17.66 0.06
N THR A 68 6.60 -16.77 0.49
CA THR A 68 6.31 -15.34 0.60
C THR A 68 6.17 -14.71 -0.77
N LYS A 69 5.07 -13.99 -1.00
CA LYS A 69 4.75 -13.34 -2.29
C LYS A 69 4.98 -11.84 -2.29
N CYS A 70 4.85 -11.17 -1.17
CA CYS A 70 5.12 -9.73 -1.09
C CYS A 70 5.43 -9.29 0.34
N ILE A 71 5.96 -8.06 0.43
CA ILE A 71 5.95 -7.29 1.67
C ILE A 71 4.86 -6.23 1.52
N PHE A 72 4.00 -6.08 2.55
CA PHE A 72 2.96 -5.07 2.61
C PHE A 72 3.20 -4.10 3.77
N GLY A 73 2.99 -2.80 3.56
CA GLY A 73 3.13 -1.80 4.63
C GLY A 73 2.45 -0.48 4.34
N GLU A 74 2.50 0.40 5.32
CA GLU A 74 2.25 1.83 5.22
C GLU A 74 3.56 2.56 5.52
N LEU A 75 3.91 3.59 4.74
CA LEU A 75 5.14 4.35 5.01
C LEU A 75 5.08 4.98 6.39
N ILE A 76 3.95 5.58 6.73
CA ILE A 76 3.65 6.18 8.02
C ILE A 76 2.56 5.36 8.67
N GLY A 77 2.91 4.67 9.75
CA GLY A 77 2.02 3.73 10.43
C GLY A 77 0.81 4.38 11.09
N ASN A 78 -0.33 3.72 11.05
CA ASN A 78 -1.58 4.19 11.65
C ASN A 78 -1.97 3.27 12.83
N PRO A 79 -2.16 3.79 14.07
CA PRO A 79 -2.18 5.21 14.46
C PRO A 79 -0.85 5.74 15.02
N GLY A 80 0.17 4.91 15.17
CA GLY A 80 1.38 5.21 15.93
C GLY A 80 2.35 6.19 15.27
N ILE A 81 2.13 6.55 13.98
CA ILE A 81 3.00 7.39 13.15
C ILE A 81 4.47 6.95 13.10
N GLU A 82 4.75 5.67 13.39
CA GLU A 82 6.07 5.07 13.18
C GLU A 82 6.37 4.98 11.68
N ILE A 83 7.59 5.35 11.29
CA ILE A 83 8.00 5.36 9.88
C ILE A 83 8.66 4.03 9.52
N MET A 84 8.20 3.43 8.44
CA MET A 84 8.81 2.23 7.87
C MET A 84 10.07 2.59 7.09
N ASN A 85 11.18 1.92 7.38
CA ASN A 85 12.41 2.09 6.59
C ASN A 85 12.25 1.40 5.21
N LEU A 86 11.43 2.02 4.35
CA LEU A 86 11.07 1.47 3.05
C LEU A 86 12.28 1.21 2.13
N PRO A 87 13.28 2.10 2.03
CA PRO A 87 14.45 1.83 1.20
C PRO A 87 15.20 0.55 1.57
N GLU A 88 15.40 0.28 2.85
CA GLU A 88 16.10 -0.94 3.30
C GLU A 88 15.22 -2.19 3.14
N VAL A 89 13.92 -2.08 3.46
CA VAL A 89 12.96 -3.17 3.27
C VAL A 89 12.82 -3.53 1.78
N SER A 90 12.84 -2.54 0.90
CA SER A 90 12.79 -2.75 -0.54
C SER A 90 14.01 -3.50 -1.08
N LYS A 91 15.21 -3.23 -0.57
CA LYS A 91 16.43 -4.02 -0.91
C LYS A 91 16.26 -5.49 -0.53
N ILE A 92 15.74 -5.75 0.68
CA ILE A 92 15.48 -7.11 1.17
C ILE A 92 14.44 -7.82 0.27
N ALA A 93 13.37 -7.15 -0.09
CA ALA A 93 12.35 -7.69 -0.98
C ALA A 93 12.91 -8.01 -2.37
N LYS A 94 13.73 -7.13 -2.93
CA LYS A 94 14.41 -7.31 -4.21
C LYS A 94 15.34 -8.52 -4.19
N ASP A 95 16.14 -8.67 -3.15
CA ASP A 95 17.04 -9.83 -2.98
C ASP A 95 16.25 -11.14 -2.86
N ALA A 96 15.06 -11.09 -2.26
CA ALA A 96 14.14 -12.22 -2.15
C ALA A 96 13.30 -12.45 -3.42
N GLY A 97 13.35 -11.56 -4.42
CA GLY A 97 12.56 -11.65 -5.66
C GLY A 97 11.06 -11.51 -5.42
N ILE A 98 10.65 -10.63 -4.51
CA ILE A 98 9.23 -10.35 -4.19
C ILE A 98 8.96 -8.85 -4.24
N PRO A 99 7.76 -8.40 -4.67
CA PRO A 99 7.42 -6.98 -4.71
C PRO A 99 7.11 -6.42 -3.33
N VAL A 100 7.27 -5.10 -3.22
CA VAL A 100 6.81 -4.30 -2.08
C VAL A 100 5.55 -3.54 -2.48
N ILE A 101 4.46 -3.77 -1.74
CA ILE A 101 3.17 -3.11 -1.88
C ILE A 101 2.99 -2.14 -0.72
N ILE A 102 2.83 -0.86 -1.00
CA ILE A 102 2.68 0.18 0.03
C ILE A 102 1.35 0.89 -0.09
N ASP A 103 0.65 0.99 1.02
CA ASP A 103 -0.48 1.91 1.13
C ASP A 103 0.04 3.34 1.35
N GLY A 104 -0.11 4.16 0.31
CA GLY A 104 0.30 5.57 0.27
C GLY A 104 -0.81 6.55 0.64
N THR A 105 -1.89 6.08 1.27
CA THR A 105 -3.05 6.92 1.58
C THR A 105 -2.68 8.11 2.45
N PHE A 106 -1.81 7.90 3.46
CA PHE A 106 -1.48 8.94 4.43
C PHE A 106 -0.57 10.02 3.83
N ASN A 107 0.50 9.62 3.15
CA ASN A 107 1.48 10.56 2.57
C ASN A 107 1.02 11.19 1.25
N THR A 108 0.04 10.62 0.57
CA THR A 108 -0.40 11.04 -0.77
C THR A 108 0.73 11.04 -1.83
N PRO A 109 0.44 11.02 -3.11
CA PRO A 109 1.50 11.14 -4.13
C PRO A 109 2.14 12.54 -4.18
N TYR A 110 1.51 13.54 -3.54
CA TYR A 110 2.04 14.89 -3.51
C TYR A 110 3.20 15.05 -2.53
N LEU A 111 3.07 14.49 -1.31
CA LEU A 111 4.09 14.67 -0.26
C LEU A 111 5.27 13.71 -0.43
N CYS A 112 5.04 12.50 -0.99
CA CYS A 112 6.09 11.52 -1.12
C CYS A 112 5.82 10.57 -2.30
N ASN A 113 6.79 10.49 -3.21
CA ASN A 113 6.79 9.49 -4.29
C ASN A 113 7.36 8.18 -3.75
N LEU A 114 6.50 7.25 -3.40
CA LEU A 114 6.90 5.95 -2.83
C LEU A 114 7.70 5.06 -3.80
N PHE A 115 7.59 5.28 -5.11
CA PHE A 115 8.39 4.56 -6.10
C PHE A 115 9.88 4.90 -6.00
N ASP A 116 10.21 6.15 -5.63
CA ASP A 116 11.59 6.57 -5.43
C ASP A 116 12.20 5.94 -4.17
N LEU A 117 11.36 5.52 -3.22
CA LEU A 117 11.75 4.81 -2.01
C LEU A 117 11.77 3.29 -2.19
N GLY A 118 11.38 2.78 -3.36
CA GLY A 118 11.49 1.38 -3.72
C GLY A 118 10.21 0.55 -3.62
N ALA A 119 9.03 1.19 -3.54
CA ALA A 119 7.77 0.47 -3.74
C ALA A 119 7.64 0.00 -5.20
N ASP A 120 7.07 -1.19 -5.40
CA ASP A 120 6.74 -1.72 -6.74
C ASP A 120 5.29 -1.45 -7.08
N ILE A 121 4.42 -1.48 -6.08
CA ILE A 121 2.98 -1.28 -6.19
C ILE A 121 2.54 -0.35 -5.06
N ILE A 122 1.72 0.63 -5.41
CA ILE A 122 1.13 1.56 -4.45
C ILE A 122 -0.39 1.40 -4.47
N VAL A 123 -1.00 1.33 -3.29
CA VAL A 123 -2.44 1.41 -3.13
C VAL A 123 -2.81 2.71 -2.42
N HIS A 124 -3.95 3.29 -2.78
CA HIS A 124 -4.48 4.46 -2.10
C HIS A 124 -5.97 4.29 -1.81
N SER A 125 -6.39 4.67 -0.62
CA SER A 125 -7.77 5.02 -0.37
C SER A 125 -8.01 6.46 -0.86
N LEU A 126 -8.56 6.58 -2.07
CA LEU A 126 -8.90 7.88 -2.66
C LEU A 126 -9.97 8.61 -1.85
N THR A 127 -10.69 7.88 -0.99
CA THR A 127 -11.70 8.36 -0.03
C THR A 127 -11.16 9.45 0.90
N LYS A 128 -9.85 9.45 1.19
CA LYS A 128 -9.20 10.28 2.22
C LYS A 128 -8.70 11.61 1.62
N TRP A 129 -7.41 11.86 1.69
CA TRP A 129 -6.81 13.14 1.28
C TRP A 129 -7.05 13.49 -0.19
N MET A 130 -7.03 12.49 -1.09
CA MET A 130 -7.17 12.75 -2.52
C MET A 130 -8.56 13.29 -2.86
N ALA A 131 -9.65 12.69 -2.39
CA ALA A 131 -11.00 13.28 -2.51
C ALA A 131 -11.16 14.51 -1.60
N GLY A 132 -10.67 14.43 -0.36
CA GLY A 132 -10.53 15.55 0.57
C GLY A 132 -11.79 16.09 1.23
N HIS A 133 -12.98 15.62 0.87
CA HIS A 133 -14.26 16.22 1.27
C HIS A 133 -15.18 15.26 2.03
N GLY A 134 -14.80 13.99 2.19
CA GLY A 134 -15.64 12.98 2.86
C GLY A 134 -16.93 12.62 2.11
N THR A 135 -17.03 12.95 0.84
CA THR A 135 -18.27 12.82 0.03
C THR A 135 -18.27 11.57 -0.83
N SER A 136 -17.11 10.96 -1.10
CA SER A 136 -16.97 9.87 -2.08
C SER A 136 -16.00 8.81 -1.62
N MET A 137 -16.33 7.56 -1.89
CA MET A 137 -15.45 6.43 -1.66
C MET A 137 -14.75 6.04 -2.96
N GLY A 138 -13.48 5.66 -2.85
CA GLY A 138 -12.72 5.14 -3.96
C GLY A 138 -11.37 4.58 -3.52
N GLY A 139 -10.76 3.82 -4.39
CA GLY A 139 -9.41 3.33 -4.24
C GLY A 139 -8.67 3.29 -5.57
N CYS A 140 -7.37 3.17 -5.55
CA CYS A 140 -6.61 2.87 -6.74
C CYS A 140 -5.39 1.99 -6.44
N ILE A 141 -4.97 1.29 -7.49
CA ILE A 141 -3.73 0.53 -7.56
C ILE A 141 -2.87 1.20 -8.63
N VAL A 142 -1.63 1.49 -8.29
CA VAL A 142 -0.62 2.03 -9.21
C VAL A 142 0.58 1.10 -9.18
N GLU A 143 1.01 0.60 -10.35
CA GLU A 143 2.23 -0.20 -10.45
C GLU A 143 3.34 0.64 -11.07
N LYS A 144 4.59 0.38 -10.65
CA LYS A 144 5.78 1.01 -11.21
C LYS A 144 6.08 0.49 -12.62
N GLY A 145 5.81 -0.78 -12.86
CA GLY A 145 5.93 -1.41 -14.17
C GLY A 145 7.32 -1.96 -14.49
N ASP A 146 8.24 -2.01 -13.54
CA ASP A 146 9.60 -2.52 -13.72
C ASP A 146 9.91 -3.80 -12.92
N PHE A 147 8.94 -4.34 -12.15
CA PHE A 147 9.13 -5.57 -11.40
C PHE A 147 9.22 -6.79 -12.34
N ASN A 148 10.25 -7.63 -12.14
CA ASN A 148 10.44 -8.82 -12.95
C ASN A 148 9.59 -10.00 -12.44
N TRP A 149 8.38 -10.15 -12.94
CA TRP A 149 7.45 -11.23 -12.58
C TRP A 149 7.96 -12.63 -12.90
N LYS A 150 8.91 -12.78 -13.83
CA LYS A 150 9.50 -14.06 -14.22
C LYS A 150 10.60 -14.54 -13.28
N GLN A 151 11.03 -13.71 -12.33
CA GLN A 151 12.09 -14.05 -11.39
C GLN A 151 11.68 -15.17 -10.44
N GLY A 152 12.44 -16.27 -10.42
CA GLY A 152 12.29 -17.35 -9.44
C GLY A 152 11.01 -18.16 -9.53
N SER A 153 10.24 -18.05 -10.60
CA SER A 153 8.96 -18.77 -10.83
C SER A 153 7.96 -18.65 -9.67
N LYS A 154 8.00 -17.53 -8.94
CA LYS A 154 7.17 -17.30 -7.75
C LYS A 154 5.73 -16.87 -8.08
N PHE A 155 5.49 -16.36 -9.29
CA PHE A 155 4.24 -15.69 -9.64
C PHE A 155 3.55 -16.36 -10.85
N PRO A 156 3.06 -17.61 -10.68
CA PRO A 156 2.37 -18.31 -11.77
C PRO A 156 1.15 -17.54 -12.28
N THR A 157 0.43 -16.83 -11.39
CA THR A 157 -0.71 -15.97 -11.78
C THR A 157 -0.33 -14.90 -12.81
N MET A 158 0.94 -14.50 -12.86
CA MET A 158 1.44 -13.47 -13.78
C MET A 158 2.08 -14.05 -15.02
N THR A 159 2.69 -15.24 -14.91
CA THR A 159 3.59 -15.81 -15.93
C THR A 159 3.04 -17.01 -16.67
N GLU A 160 2.07 -17.72 -16.09
CA GLU A 160 1.43 -18.87 -16.74
C GLU A 160 0.23 -18.44 -17.61
N PRO A 161 -0.11 -19.23 -18.64
CA PRO A 161 -1.29 -19.02 -19.46
C PRO A 161 -2.57 -19.00 -18.61
N TYR A 162 -3.37 -17.96 -18.74
CA TYR A 162 -4.64 -17.82 -18.03
C TYR A 162 -5.83 -18.14 -18.94
N GLU A 163 -6.49 -19.27 -18.69
CA GLU A 163 -7.61 -19.75 -19.50
C GLU A 163 -8.78 -18.75 -19.56
N GLY A 164 -9.06 -18.04 -18.47
CA GLY A 164 -10.09 -17.01 -18.41
C GLY A 164 -9.86 -15.82 -19.34
N TYR A 165 -8.68 -15.77 -19.99
CA TYR A 165 -8.31 -14.74 -20.98
C TYR A 165 -7.58 -15.36 -22.17
N HIS A 166 -8.16 -16.42 -22.72
CA HIS A 166 -7.69 -17.10 -23.94
C HIS A 166 -6.25 -17.64 -23.88
N GLY A 167 -5.76 -17.99 -22.68
CA GLY A 167 -4.43 -18.58 -22.51
C GLY A 167 -3.27 -17.59 -22.57
N LEU A 168 -3.51 -16.27 -22.48
CA LEU A 168 -2.42 -15.29 -22.45
C LEU A 168 -1.67 -15.29 -21.11
N SER A 169 -0.39 -14.95 -21.14
CA SER A 169 0.45 -14.63 -19.97
C SER A 169 0.50 -13.12 -19.77
N PHE A 170 0.07 -12.62 -18.60
CA PHE A 170 0.00 -11.18 -18.34
C PHE A 170 1.36 -10.51 -18.38
N ALA A 171 2.40 -11.17 -17.84
CA ALA A 171 3.77 -10.65 -17.83
C ALA A 171 4.35 -10.53 -19.25
N GLU A 172 3.88 -11.34 -20.21
CA GLU A 172 4.35 -11.29 -21.60
C GLU A 172 3.60 -10.25 -22.42
N GLU A 173 2.27 -10.25 -22.32
CA GLU A 173 1.42 -9.42 -23.16
C GLU A 173 1.38 -7.94 -22.74
N PHE A 174 1.44 -7.67 -21.42
CA PHE A 174 1.20 -6.32 -20.93
C PHE A 174 2.44 -5.62 -20.37
N GLY A 175 3.59 -6.32 -20.24
CA GLY A 175 4.85 -5.72 -19.82
C GLY A 175 4.71 -4.84 -18.56
N PRO A 176 4.95 -3.51 -18.66
CA PRO A 176 4.88 -2.60 -17.52
C PRO A 176 3.50 -2.47 -16.86
N ALA A 177 2.43 -2.92 -17.51
CA ALA A 177 1.07 -2.88 -17.00
C ALA A 177 0.54 -4.26 -16.58
N ALA A 178 1.42 -5.26 -16.48
CA ALA A 178 1.03 -6.66 -16.28
C ALA A 178 0.20 -6.87 -15.00
N PHE A 179 0.61 -6.26 -13.91
CA PHE A 179 -0.05 -6.41 -12.62
C PHE A 179 -1.46 -5.77 -12.62
N THR A 180 -1.56 -4.53 -13.05
CA THR A 180 -2.85 -3.82 -13.09
C THR A 180 -3.80 -4.46 -14.09
N MET A 181 -3.28 -5.00 -15.21
CA MET A 181 -4.10 -5.74 -16.19
C MET A 181 -4.58 -7.07 -15.62
N ARG A 182 -3.74 -7.82 -14.87
CA ARG A 182 -4.18 -9.03 -14.18
C ARG A 182 -5.23 -8.72 -13.12
N ALA A 183 -4.99 -7.73 -12.27
CA ALA A 183 -5.94 -7.30 -11.27
C ALA A 183 -7.28 -6.87 -11.87
N ARG A 184 -7.26 -6.26 -13.07
CA ARG A 184 -8.46 -5.86 -13.80
C ARG A 184 -9.18 -7.07 -14.42
N ALA A 185 -8.45 -7.95 -15.10
CA ALA A 185 -9.02 -9.03 -15.88
C ALA A 185 -9.66 -10.14 -15.03
N GLU A 186 -9.15 -10.34 -13.83
CA GLU A 186 -9.66 -11.32 -12.86
C GLU A 186 -10.33 -10.63 -11.67
N GLY A 187 -9.56 -9.97 -10.81
CA GLY A 187 -10.08 -9.47 -9.55
C GLY A 187 -11.21 -8.45 -9.70
N MET A 188 -11.05 -7.45 -10.57
CA MET A 188 -12.09 -6.45 -10.83
C MET A 188 -13.33 -7.07 -11.46
N ARG A 189 -13.14 -7.96 -12.44
CA ARG A 189 -14.23 -8.63 -13.14
C ARG A 189 -15.03 -9.54 -12.21
N ASP A 190 -14.34 -10.38 -11.44
CA ASP A 190 -14.96 -11.48 -10.72
C ASP A 190 -15.51 -11.05 -9.35
N PHE A 191 -14.84 -10.11 -8.66
CA PHE A 191 -15.31 -9.55 -7.39
C PHE A 191 -16.14 -8.27 -7.54
N GLY A 192 -16.05 -7.59 -8.70
CA GLY A 192 -16.89 -6.46 -9.06
C GLY A 192 -16.67 -5.13 -8.33
N PRO A 193 -15.52 -4.81 -7.69
CA PRO A 193 -15.36 -3.57 -6.94
C PRO A 193 -15.04 -2.37 -7.84
N SER A 194 -15.85 -2.14 -8.85
CA SER A 194 -15.70 -1.00 -9.78
C SER A 194 -16.10 0.31 -9.11
N MET A 195 -15.36 1.38 -9.42
CA MET A 195 -15.66 2.73 -8.94
C MET A 195 -16.88 3.31 -9.70
N SER A 196 -17.80 3.92 -8.97
CA SER A 196 -18.89 4.68 -9.57
C SER A 196 -18.34 5.89 -10.35
N PRO A 197 -18.85 6.19 -11.57
CA PRO A 197 -18.43 7.39 -12.32
C PRO A 197 -18.62 8.69 -11.54
N MET A 198 -19.69 8.81 -10.73
CA MET A 198 -19.91 9.98 -9.89
C MET A 198 -18.83 10.11 -8.80
N ASN A 199 -18.45 8.99 -8.16
CA ASN A 199 -17.35 9.02 -7.19
C ASN A 199 -16.02 9.39 -7.87
N ALA A 200 -15.76 8.89 -9.08
CA ALA A 200 -14.57 9.25 -9.84
C ALA A 200 -14.53 10.76 -10.14
N PHE A 201 -15.64 11.33 -10.56
CA PHE A 201 -15.78 12.78 -10.81
C PHE A 201 -15.48 13.60 -9.55
N ASN A 202 -16.12 13.27 -8.42
CA ASN A 202 -15.91 13.99 -7.16
C ASN A 202 -14.46 13.85 -6.65
N ILE A 203 -13.86 12.68 -6.80
CA ILE A 203 -12.46 12.44 -6.42
C ILE A 203 -11.52 13.27 -7.28
N LEU A 204 -11.72 13.31 -8.60
CA LEU A 204 -10.92 14.13 -9.52
C LEU A 204 -11.00 15.60 -9.16
N THR A 205 -12.21 16.11 -8.87
CA THR A 205 -12.40 17.50 -8.38
C THR A 205 -11.61 17.75 -7.08
N GLY A 206 -11.62 16.78 -6.15
CA GLY A 206 -10.82 16.89 -4.92
C GLY A 206 -9.32 16.92 -5.16
N ILE A 207 -8.84 16.15 -6.14
CA ILE A 207 -7.40 16.08 -6.49
C ILE A 207 -6.89 17.44 -7.00
N GLU A 208 -7.70 18.23 -7.69
CA GLU A 208 -7.29 19.56 -8.20
C GLU A 208 -6.75 20.48 -7.10
N THR A 209 -7.22 20.34 -5.87
CA THR A 209 -6.78 21.15 -4.72
C THR A 209 -5.88 20.38 -3.75
N LEU A 210 -5.45 19.16 -4.09
CA LEU A 210 -4.71 18.30 -3.18
C LEU A 210 -3.44 18.97 -2.65
N SER A 211 -2.62 19.56 -3.51
CA SER A 211 -1.38 20.22 -3.11
C SER A 211 -1.61 21.35 -2.12
N LEU A 212 -2.56 22.24 -2.41
CA LEU A 212 -2.92 23.37 -1.54
C LEU A 212 -3.39 22.90 -0.16
N ARG A 213 -4.18 21.83 -0.13
CA ARG A 213 -4.70 21.27 1.13
C ARG A 213 -3.58 20.61 1.93
N MET A 214 -2.72 19.83 1.28
CA MET A 214 -1.62 19.15 1.97
C MET A 214 -0.62 20.15 2.54
N ASP A 215 -0.22 21.18 1.79
CA ASP A 215 0.64 22.26 2.30
C ASP A 215 0.04 22.90 3.55
N LYS A 216 -1.28 23.18 3.52
CA LYS A 216 -1.97 23.77 4.67
C LYS A 216 -2.05 22.81 5.86
N HIS A 217 -2.30 21.53 5.63
CA HIS A 217 -2.29 20.53 6.70
C HIS A 217 -0.92 20.41 7.36
N ILE A 218 0.17 20.35 6.57
CA ILE A 218 1.54 20.28 7.10
C ILE A 218 1.85 21.53 7.93
N SER A 219 1.58 22.73 7.40
CA SER A 219 1.83 23.98 8.14
C SER A 219 1.03 24.07 9.44
N ASN A 220 -0.24 23.66 9.41
CA ASN A 220 -1.09 23.64 10.61
C ASN A 220 -0.61 22.60 11.63
N THR A 221 -0.15 21.42 11.16
CA THR A 221 0.41 20.39 12.04
C THR A 221 1.64 20.91 12.78
N ALA A 222 2.56 21.60 12.09
CA ALA A 222 3.73 22.20 12.73
C ALA A 222 3.35 23.19 13.85
N ILE A 223 2.37 24.06 13.59
CA ILE A 223 1.85 25.00 14.60
C ILE A 223 1.22 24.26 15.79
N MET A 224 0.47 23.19 15.52
CA MET A 224 -0.16 22.41 16.60
C MET A 224 0.85 21.64 17.42
N VAL A 225 1.90 21.07 16.81
CA VAL A 225 3.01 20.40 17.53
C VAL A 225 3.69 21.40 18.45
N ASP A 226 4.07 22.57 17.94
CA ASP A 226 4.68 23.63 18.76
C ASP A 226 3.78 24.06 19.92
N TYR A 227 2.51 24.34 19.65
CA TYR A 227 1.54 24.72 20.68
C TYR A 227 1.39 23.66 21.76
N LEU A 228 1.24 22.39 21.39
CA LEU A 228 1.05 21.31 22.34
C LEU A 228 2.31 21.02 23.15
N THR A 229 3.49 21.08 22.53
CA THR A 229 4.77 20.89 23.21
C THR A 229 5.04 21.95 24.29
N ASN A 230 4.54 23.18 24.08
CA ASN A 230 4.71 24.29 25.02
C ASN A 230 3.51 24.48 25.98
N ASN A 231 2.56 23.53 26.04
CA ASN A 231 1.37 23.64 26.88
C ASN A 231 1.54 22.81 28.18
N ASP A 232 1.51 23.47 29.34
CA ASP A 232 1.70 22.85 30.67
C ASP A 232 0.68 21.73 31.00
N ASN A 233 -0.46 21.69 30.32
CA ASN A 233 -1.46 20.63 30.49
C ASN A 233 -1.23 19.39 29.61
N VAL A 234 -0.20 19.39 28.75
CA VAL A 234 0.16 18.29 27.85
C VAL A 234 1.41 17.61 28.37
N THR A 235 1.30 16.34 28.71
CA THR A 235 2.40 15.57 29.29
C THR A 235 3.40 15.04 28.27
N TRP A 236 2.97 14.80 27.03
CA TRP A 236 3.83 14.35 25.93
C TRP A 236 3.17 14.59 24.56
N VAL A 237 3.99 14.74 23.55
CA VAL A 237 3.59 14.83 22.14
C VAL A 237 4.39 13.79 21.34
N ASN A 238 3.72 13.03 20.48
CA ASN A 238 4.37 12.05 19.61
C ASN A 238 4.31 12.55 18.16
N HIS A 239 5.43 13.05 17.65
CA HIS A 239 5.52 13.51 16.28
C HIS A 239 6.96 13.43 15.75
N PRO A 240 7.21 12.97 14.49
CA PRO A 240 8.56 12.80 13.94
C PRO A 240 9.41 14.09 13.87
N SER A 241 8.79 15.28 13.88
CA SER A 241 9.53 16.54 13.91
C SER A 241 10.18 16.86 15.25
N LEU A 242 9.87 16.10 16.31
CA LEU A 242 10.47 16.32 17.62
C LEU A 242 11.82 15.62 17.73
N PRO A 243 12.87 16.27 18.32
CA PRO A 243 14.22 15.72 18.34
C PRO A 243 14.38 14.39 19.09
N ASP A 244 13.48 14.09 20.02
CA ASP A 244 13.47 12.85 20.80
C ASP A 244 12.64 11.72 20.14
N HIS A 245 12.00 11.99 19.00
CA HIS A 245 11.28 10.96 18.28
C HIS A 245 12.26 10.03 17.55
N PRO A 246 12.05 8.68 17.62
CA PRO A 246 12.97 7.72 17.00
C PRO A 246 13.13 7.85 15.47
N ASP A 247 12.18 8.48 14.79
CA ASP A 247 12.21 8.74 13.34
C ASP A 247 12.50 10.22 13.01
N HIS A 248 13.10 10.97 13.97
CA HIS A 248 13.54 12.33 13.73
C HIS A 248 14.88 12.32 12.98
N GLU A 249 14.92 12.93 11.80
CA GLU A 249 16.14 13.25 11.01
C GLU A 249 16.03 14.62 10.38
#